data_d25c35705eb5764e0d232d34cdd0b015
#
_entry.id   d25c35705eb5764e0d232d34cdd0b015
#
_cell.length_a   1.000
_cell.length_b   1.000
_cell.length_c   1.000
_cell.angle_alpha   90.00
_cell.angle_beta   90.00
_cell.angle_gamma   90.00
#
_symmetry.space_group_name_H-M   'P 1'
#
loop_
_entity.id
_entity.type
_entity.pdbx_description
1 polymer ?
#
loop_
_entity_poly.entity_id
_entity_poly.type
_entity_poly.pdbx_seq_one_letter_code
_entity_poly.pdbx_strand_id
1 'polypeptide(L)'
;MPFGVMQGYLSVTLGYQLAKAGVGTSAIAALIAIGYIPHTWKFFWAPIADTTLSRKLWYVLAAAVSAVGIFAMGALPADAASLPWLSAIVLLANLAVTFLAMAVESLMAYAAAESEKGRAGGWFQAGNLGGTGLGGGIGLWIAERVANPLVPGAVLAAACALCCLGLVFIREPAPMPRDASYVRTLKGVLTDLWLVARSRPGFLALLICFLPIGSGAASNLFSATAGDWQASADAVALVNGIGGGMAAALGCIAGGYLCDRMDRKTAYYVYGIVGALCAIAMAAAPRTELAYSAFCLLYWFISGLAYAAFSAVVLEAIGLGAAATKYSLFASLSNMPIQYMTLVDGWAHTRWGTGGMLVAEALVGLAAVLVFLGVSMSRRKAP
;
A
#
# COMPACT_ATOMS: atom_id res chain seq x y z
N MET A 1 -4.99 -7.68 -8.96
CA MET A 1 -3.72 -7.57 -9.71
C MET A 1 -3.46 -6.15 -10.23
N PRO A 2 -4.31 -5.45 -11.00
CA PRO A 2 -3.99 -4.09 -11.51
C PRO A 2 -3.62 -3.06 -10.45
N PHE A 3 -4.23 -3.15 -9.27
CA PHE A 3 -3.87 -2.33 -8.10
C PHE A 3 -2.39 -2.45 -7.75
N GLY A 4 -1.89 -3.67 -7.57
CA GLY A 4 -0.48 -3.90 -7.23
C GLY A 4 0.47 -3.53 -8.38
N VAL A 5 0.09 -3.79 -9.63
CA VAL A 5 0.91 -3.42 -10.81
C VAL A 5 1.18 -1.93 -10.84
N MET A 6 0.17 -1.10 -10.57
CA MET A 6 0.32 0.36 -10.50
C MET A 6 1.33 0.76 -9.41
N GLN A 7 1.19 0.20 -8.20
CA GLN A 7 2.07 0.53 -7.08
C GLN A 7 3.51 0.07 -7.33
N GLY A 8 3.69 -1.16 -7.85
CA GLY A 8 5.01 -1.70 -8.16
C GLY A 8 5.70 -0.92 -9.28
N TYR A 9 4.98 -0.56 -10.34
CA TYR A 9 5.53 0.26 -11.41
C TYR A 9 5.99 1.62 -10.89
N LEU A 10 5.17 2.28 -10.08
CA LEU A 10 5.48 3.61 -9.53
C LEU A 10 6.71 3.57 -8.60
N SER A 11 6.72 2.66 -7.59
CA SER A 11 7.75 2.68 -6.56
C SER A 11 9.04 1.97 -6.94
N VAL A 12 8.97 0.94 -7.78
CA VAL A 12 10.16 0.15 -8.16
C VAL A 12 10.68 0.58 -9.54
N THR A 13 9.88 0.41 -10.59
CA THR A 13 10.35 0.69 -11.96
C THR A 13 10.63 2.16 -12.17
N LEU A 14 9.62 3.00 -11.99
CA LEU A 14 9.74 4.44 -12.22
C LEU A 14 10.64 5.11 -11.16
N GLY A 15 10.54 4.68 -9.89
CA GLY A 15 11.41 5.16 -8.81
C GLY A 15 12.89 4.92 -9.11
N TYR A 16 13.25 3.72 -9.58
CA TYR A 16 14.62 3.40 -9.99
C TYR A 16 15.08 4.23 -11.20
N GLN A 17 14.24 4.33 -12.25
CA GLN A 17 14.58 5.09 -13.46
C GLN A 17 14.78 6.58 -13.18
N LEU A 18 13.92 7.19 -12.38
CA LEU A 18 14.06 8.59 -11.95
C LEU A 18 15.35 8.82 -11.16
N ALA A 19 15.68 7.92 -10.22
CA ALA A 19 16.92 8.01 -9.45
C ALA A 19 18.15 7.86 -10.36
N LYS A 20 18.13 6.90 -11.30
CA LYS A 20 19.19 6.70 -12.30
C LYS A 20 19.38 7.92 -13.20
N ALA A 21 18.30 8.66 -13.48
CA ALA A 21 18.33 9.93 -14.22
C ALA A 21 18.74 11.15 -13.37
N GLY A 22 19.11 10.95 -12.10
CA GLY A 22 19.56 12.01 -11.20
C GLY A 22 18.45 12.82 -10.53
N VAL A 23 17.21 12.37 -10.58
CA VAL A 23 16.11 13.01 -9.85
C VAL A 23 16.29 12.77 -8.34
N GLY A 24 16.22 13.84 -7.56
CA GLY A 24 16.42 13.76 -6.12
C GLY A 24 15.37 12.90 -5.39
N THR A 25 15.82 12.12 -4.42
CA THR A 25 14.97 11.17 -3.68
C THR A 25 13.74 11.82 -3.04
N SER A 26 13.86 13.08 -2.59
CA SER A 26 12.72 13.85 -2.05
C SER A 26 11.61 14.08 -3.09
N ALA A 27 11.97 14.34 -4.35
CA ALA A 27 11.01 14.50 -5.43
C ALA A 27 10.35 13.17 -5.81
N ILE A 28 11.13 12.09 -5.82
CA ILE A 28 10.60 10.73 -6.04
C ILE A 28 9.64 10.35 -4.90
N ALA A 29 10.01 10.64 -3.65
CA ALA A 29 9.15 10.42 -2.49
C ALA A 29 7.83 11.17 -2.59
N ALA A 30 7.87 12.45 -3.03
CA ALA A 30 6.67 13.24 -3.25
C ALA A 30 5.77 12.65 -4.34
N LEU A 31 6.35 12.18 -5.45
CA LEU A 31 5.61 11.51 -6.53
C LEU A 31 4.91 10.23 -6.02
N ILE A 32 5.60 9.41 -5.25
CA ILE A 32 5.04 8.18 -4.68
C ILE A 32 3.95 8.51 -3.65
N ALA A 33 4.18 9.49 -2.78
CA ALA A 33 3.22 9.92 -1.77
C ALA A 33 1.90 10.45 -2.37
N ILE A 34 1.96 11.13 -3.54
CA ILE A 34 0.76 11.55 -4.29
C ILE A 34 -0.09 10.33 -4.66
N GLY A 35 0.52 9.21 -5.01
CA GLY A 35 -0.19 7.97 -5.31
C GLY A 35 -1.04 7.44 -4.14
N TYR A 36 -0.64 7.69 -2.88
CA TYR A 36 -1.39 7.26 -1.70
C TYR A 36 -2.59 8.15 -1.36
N ILE A 37 -2.66 9.39 -1.86
CA ILE A 37 -3.77 10.33 -1.57
C ILE A 37 -5.14 9.69 -1.88
N PRO A 38 -5.39 9.15 -3.08
CA PRO A 38 -6.66 8.53 -3.37
C PRO A 38 -6.99 7.35 -2.45
N HIS A 39 -6.00 6.52 -2.11
CA HIS A 39 -6.21 5.35 -1.25
C HIS A 39 -6.59 5.72 0.18
N THR A 40 -6.01 6.80 0.71
CA THR A 40 -6.33 7.32 2.04
C THR A 40 -7.75 7.86 2.13
N TRP A 41 -8.22 8.53 1.07
CA TRP A 41 -9.49 9.24 1.07
C TRP A 41 -10.61 8.55 0.28
N LYS A 42 -10.42 7.29 -0.14
CA LYS A 42 -11.38 6.56 -1.00
C LYS A 42 -12.80 6.50 -0.43
N PHE A 43 -12.99 6.58 0.87
CA PHE A 43 -14.30 6.56 1.51
C PHE A 43 -15.19 7.77 1.15
N PHE A 44 -14.61 8.88 0.70
CA PHE A 44 -15.41 10.03 0.23
C PHE A 44 -16.13 9.75 -1.08
N TRP A 45 -15.55 8.97 -1.99
CA TRP A 45 -16.19 8.62 -3.26
C TRP A 45 -16.69 7.19 -3.35
N ALA A 46 -16.53 6.40 -2.29
CA ALA A 46 -17.12 5.06 -2.23
C ALA A 46 -18.64 5.06 -2.51
N PRO A 47 -19.45 6.03 -2.01
CA PRO A 47 -20.86 6.09 -2.34
C PRO A 47 -21.14 6.28 -3.84
N ILE A 48 -20.23 6.89 -4.60
CA ILE A 48 -20.37 7.03 -6.06
C ILE A 48 -20.29 5.65 -6.71
N ALA A 49 -19.33 4.83 -6.30
CA ALA A 49 -19.17 3.47 -6.80
C ALA A 49 -20.41 2.60 -6.49
N ASP A 50 -21.00 2.78 -5.31
CA ASP A 50 -22.15 1.99 -4.87
C ASP A 50 -23.48 2.38 -5.53
N THR A 51 -23.66 3.66 -5.92
CA THR A 51 -24.97 4.20 -6.34
C THR A 51 -25.10 4.44 -7.84
N THR A 52 -24.02 4.36 -8.63
CA THR A 52 -24.05 4.80 -10.04
C THR A 52 -24.03 3.63 -11.03
N LEU A 53 -22.86 3.13 -11.40
CA LEU A 53 -22.69 2.12 -12.42
C LEU A 53 -22.73 0.69 -11.83
N SER A 54 -22.78 -0.32 -12.71
CA SER A 54 -22.57 -1.70 -12.27
C SER A 54 -21.13 -1.93 -11.81
N ARG A 55 -20.93 -2.90 -10.90
CA ARG A 55 -19.60 -3.21 -10.35
C ARG A 55 -18.62 -3.64 -11.43
N LYS A 56 -19.11 -4.43 -12.40
CA LYS A 56 -18.28 -4.83 -13.54
C LYS A 56 -17.90 -3.65 -14.42
N LEU A 57 -18.82 -2.72 -14.67
CA LEU A 57 -18.55 -1.54 -15.48
C LEU A 57 -17.55 -0.61 -14.78
N TRP A 58 -17.69 -0.40 -13.46
CA TRP A 58 -16.70 0.33 -12.68
C TRP A 58 -15.31 -0.32 -12.76
N TYR A 59 -15.24 -1.67 -12.66
CA TYR A 59 -13.98 -2.39 -12.80
C TYR A 59 -13.33 -2.15 -14.17
N VAL A 60 -14.11 -2.30 -15.27
CA VAL A 60 -13.59 -2.16 -16.65
C VAL A 60 -13.09 -0.73 -16.90
N LEU A 61 -13.90 0.29 -16.53
CA LEU A 61 -13.51 1.69 -16.71
C LEU A 61 -12.27 2.04 -15.90
N ALA A 62 -12.24 1.63 -14.64
CA ALA A 62 -11.11 1.88 -13.76
C ALA A 62 -9.85 1.13 -14.23
N ALA A 63 -9.98 -0.11 -14.70
CA ALA A 63 -8.86 -0.86 -15.27
C ALA A 63 -8.33 -0.21 -16.56
N ALA A 64 -9.22 0.29 -17.41
CA ALA A 64 -8.82 1.00 -18.64
C ALA A 64 -8.06 2.29 -18.31
N VAL A 65 -8.59 3.12 -17.39
CA VAL A 65 -7.90 4.36 -16.96
C VAL A 65 -6.56 4.05 -16.30
N SER A 66 -6.50 3.00 -15.47
CA SER A 66 -5.24 2.57 -14.82
C SER A 66 -4.22 2.09 -15.85
N ALA A 67 -4.65 1.29 -16.85
CA ALA A 67 -3.79 0.80 -17.92
C ALA A 67 -3.25 1.97 -18.76
N VAL A 68 -4.09 2.93 -19.14
CA VAL A 68 -3.68 4.16 -19.83
C VAL A 68 -2.71 4.96 -18.96
N GLY A 69 -2.95 5.05 -17.66
CA GLY A 69 -2.05 5.73 -16.72
C GLY A 69 -0.66 5.08 -16.66
N ILE A 70 -0.58 3.75 -16.56
CA ILE A 70 0.69 3.01 -16.57
C ILE A 70 1.43 3.24 -17.89
N PHE A 71 0.73 3.14 -19.03
CA PHE A 71 1.31 3.39 -20.34
C PHE A 71 1.82 4.84 -20.46
N ALA A 72 1.03 5.82 -20.03
CA ALA A 72 1.37 7.24 -20.07
C ALA A 72 2.59 7.58 -19.20
N MET A 73 2.71 6.96 -18.01
CA MET A 73 3.92 7.10 -17.19
C MET A 73 5.17 6.57 -17.90
N GLY A 74 5.05 5.43 -18.61
CA GLY A 74 6.16 4.88 -19.38
C GLY A 74 6.48 5.67 -20.67
N ALA A 75 5.54 6.48 -21.15
CA ALA A 75 5.72 7.31 -22.34
C ALA A 75 6.44 8.64 -22.05
N LEU A 76 6.46 9.07 -20.79
CA LEU A 76 7.15 10.29 -20.40
C LEU A 76 8.63 9.99 -20.08
N PRO A 77 9.55 10.93 -20.40
CA PRO A 77 10.92 10.82 -19.93
C PRO A 77 10.98 10.70 -18.40
N ALA A 78 11.87 9.85 -17.89
CA ALA A 78 12.10 9.72 -16.46
C ALA A 78 13.08 10.81 -15.98
N ASP A 79 12.65 12.07 -15.98
CA ASP A 79 13.45 13.23 -15.61
C ASP A 79 12.67 14.20 -14.71
N ALA A 80 13.37 15.23 -14.22
CA ALA A 80 12.78 16.24 -13.33
C ALA A 80 11.73 17.12 -14.04
N ALA A 81 11.85 17.34 -15.35
CA ALA A 81 10.91 18.18 -16.11
C ALA A 81 9.54 17.49 -16.26
N SER A 82 9.53 16.16 -16.27
CA SER A 82 8.32 15.35 -16.40
C SER A 82 7.55 15.20 -15.09
N LEU A 83 8.13 15.53 -13.93
CA LEU A 83 7.50 15.30 -12.60
C LEU A 83 6.10 15.90 -12.45
N PRO A 84 5.78 17.12 -12.94
CA PRO A 84 4.42 17.65 -12.82
C PRO A 84 3.39 16.78 -13.57
N TRP A 85 3.73 16.34 -14.78
CA TRP A 85 2.88 15.47 -15.58
C TRP A 85 2.77 14.07 -15.00
N LEU A 86 3.88 13.50 -14.54
CA LEU A 86 3.90 12.22 -13.84
C LEU A 86 3.01 12.29 -12.59
N SER A 87 3.08 13.39 -11.81
CA SER A 87 2.25 13.58 -10.62
C SER A 87 0.76 13.60 -10.94
N ALA A 88 0.36 14.29 -12.01
CA ALA A 88 -1.03 14.32 -12.44
C ALA A 88 -1.51 12.93 -12.90
N ILE A 89 -0.69 12.23 -13.70
CA ILE A 89 -1.01 10.87 -14.18
C ILE A 89 -1.09 9.90 -12.99
N VAL A 90 -0.13 9.94 -12.06
CA VAL A 90 -0.12 9.09 -10.86
C VAL A 90 -1.37 9.32 -10.03
N LEU A 91 -1.75 10.58 -9.78
CA LEU A 91 -2.95 10.92 -9.01
C LEU A 91 -4.22 10.37 -9.68
N LEU A 92 -4.41 10.62 -10.97
CA LEU A 92 -5.60 10.20 -11.71
C LEU A 92 -5.67 8.68 -11.87
N ALA A 93 -4.54 8.04 -12.16
CA ALA A 93 -4.48 6.59 -12.29
C ALA A 93 -4.74 5.90 -10.95
N ASN A 94 -4.17 6.40 -9.83
CA ASN A 94 -4.45 5.85 -8.51
C ASN A 94 -5.89 6.13 -8.05
N LEU A 95 -6.48 7.26 -8.44
CA LEU A 95 -7.91 7.49 -8.22
C LEU A 95 -8.76 6.41 -8.91
N ALA A 96 -8.46 6.08 -10.17
CA ALA A 96 -9.14 5.00 -10.89
C ALA A 96 -8.89 3.64 -10.20
N VAL A 97 -7.68 3.36 -9.75
CA VAL A 97 -7.34 2.13 -9.01
C VAL A 97 -8.20 1.98 -7.74
N THR A 98 -8.56 3.07 -7.06
CA THR A 98 -9.47 2.97 -5.90
C THR A 98 -10.88 2.51 -6.28
N PHE A 99 -11.43 2.97 -7.41
CA PHE A 99 -12.70 2.48 -7.93
C PHE A 99 -12.62 1.00 -8.33
N LEU A 100 -11.51 0.59 -8.94
CA LEU A 100 -11.25 -0.82 -9.24
C LEU A 100 -11.23 -1.68 -7.97
N ALA A 101 -10.53 -1.24 -6.93
CA ALA A 101 -10.46 -1.94 -5.65
C ALA A 101 -11.86 -2.07 -5.02
N MET A 102 -12.63 -0.99 -4.95
CA MET A 102 -14.00 -0.99 -4.43
C MET A 102 -14.92 -1.92 -5.23
N ALA A 103 -14.80 -1.94 -6.56
CA ALA A 103 -15.56 -2.84 -7.40
C ALA A 103 -15.27 -4.32 -7.08
N VAL A 104 -14.00 -4.69 -6.90
CA VAL A 104 -13.59 -6.05 -6.52
C VAL A 104 -14.05 -6.39 -5.12
N GLU A 105 -13.81 -5.51 -4.14
CA GLU A 105 -14.26 -5.67 -2.75
C GLU A 105 -15.78 -5.92 -2.70
N SER A 106 -16.55 -5.14 -3.46
CA SER A 106 -18.00 -5.29 -3.56
C SER A 106 -18.40 -6.62 -4.24
N LEU A 107 -17.76 -7.00 -5.37
CA LEU A 107 -18.03 -8.29 -6.02
C LEU A 107 -17.73 -9.46 -5.08
N MET A 108 -16.62 -9.43 -4.35
CA MET A 108 -16.29 -10.47 -3.36
C MET A 108 -17.34 -10.53 -2.22
N ALA A 109 -17.77 -9.38 -1.72
CA ALA A 109 -18.73 -9.33 -0.62
C ALA A 109 -20.08 -9.96 -0.99
N TYR A 110 -20.52 -9.81 -2.25
CA TYR A 110 -21.85 -10.27 -2.68
C TYR A 110 -21.85 -11.57 -3.49
N ALA A 111 -20.76 -11.89 -4.19
CA ALA A 111 -20.70 -13.07 -5.07
C ALA A 111 -20.07 -14.30 -4.37
N ALA A 112 -19.22 -14.09 -3.34
CA ALA A 112 -18.62 -15.18 -2.60
C ALA A 112 -19.55 -15.66 -1.48
N ALA A 113 -19.70 -16.99 -1.35
CA ALA A 113 -20.39 -17.59 -0.21
C ALA A 113 -19.66 -17.24 1.11
N GLU A 114 -20.39 -17.18 2.23
CA GLU A 114 -19.79 -16.85 3.55
C GLU A 114 -18.59 -17.75 3.88
N SER A 115 -18.69 -19.05 3.58
CA SER A 115 -17.61 -20.03 3.77
C SER A 115 -16.40 -19.81 2.86
N GLU A 116 -16.51 -19.01 1.79
CA GLU A 116 -15.47 -18.77 0.79
C GLU A 116 -14.88 -17.35 0.87
N LYS A 117 -15.44 -16.46 1.68
CA LYS A 117 -14.97 -15.07 1.79
C LYS A 117 -13.51 -14.97 2.20
N GLY A 118 -13.06 -15.82 3.12
CA GLY A 118 -11.64 -15.87 3.52
C GLY A 118 -10.73 -16.26 2.34
N ARG A 119 -11.13 -17.25 1.56
CA ARG A 119 -10.38 -17.69 0.35
C ARG A 119 -10.37 -16.60 -0.73
N ALA A 120 -11.49 -15.93 -0.95
CA ALA A 120 -11.58 -14.79 -1.89
C ALA A 120 -10.67 -13.63 -1.46
N GLY A 121 -10.66 -13.28 -0.18
CA GLY A 121 -9.75 -12.28 0.39
C GLY A 121 -8.28 -12.65 0.22
N GLY A 122 -7.93 -13.93 0.44
CA GLY A 122 -6.57 -14.45 0.20
C GLY A 122 -6.14 -14.29 -1.26
N TRP A 123 -6.99 -14.65 -2.21
CA TRP A 123 -6.71 -14.45 -3.64
C TRP A 123 -6.63 -12.97 -4.04
N PHE A 124 -7.43 -12.10 -3.42
CA PHE A 124 -7.35 -10.66 -3.62
C PHE A 124 -5.98 -10.13 -3.20
N GLN A 125 -5.51 -10.50 -2.03
CA GLN A 125 -4.18 -10.07 -1.55
C GLN A 125 -3.03 -10.70 -2.33
N ALA A 126 -3.14 -11.97 -2.73
CA ALA A 126 -2.17 -12.60 -3.61
C ALA A 126 -2.09 -11.87 -4.96
N GLY A 127 -3.24 -11.48 -5.52
CA GLY A 127 -3.29 -10.68 -6.74
C GLY A 127 -2.71 -9.27 -6.56
N ASN A 128 -2.85 -8.68 -5.38
CA ASN A 128 -2.28 -7.37 -5.04
C ASN A 128 -0.74 -7.46 -4.93
N LEU A 129 -0.23 -8.33 -4.08
CA LEU A 129 1.21 -8.51 -3.86
C LEU A 129 1.92 -9.03 -5.12
N GLY A 130 1.32 -10.02 -5.82
CA GLY A 130 1.82 -10.50 -7.10
C GLY A 130 1.83 -9.41 -8.18
N GLY A 131 0.79 -8.56 -8.19
CA GLY A 131 0.74 -7.39 -9.07
C GLY A 131 1.87 -6.40 -8.80
N THR A 132 2.19 -6.14 -7.53
CA THR A 132 3.33 -5.28 -7.15
C THR A 132 4.65 -5.88 -7.66
N GLY A 133 4.83 -7.18 -7.51
CA GLY A 133 5.98 -7.89 -8.06
C GLY A 133 6.09 -7.79 -9.58
N LEU A 134 4.97 -7.95 -10.29
CA LEU A 134 4.93 -7.80 -11.75
C LEU A 134 5.23 -6.36 -12.19
N GLY A 135 4.55 -5.38 -11.60
CA GLY A 135 4.73 -3.96 -11.93
C GLY A 135 6.13 -3.47 -11.63
N GLY A 136 6.69 -3.86 -10.49
CA GLY A 136 8.04 -3.47 -10.08
C GLY A 136 9.12 -4.33 -10.73
N GLY A 137 9.07 -5.65 -10.51
CA GLY A 137 10.13 -6.56 -10.94
C GLY A 137 10.20 -6.74 -12.45
N ILE A 138 9.09 -7.18 -13.06
CA ILE A 138 9.05 -7.39 -14.52
C ILE A 138 9.11 -6.07 -15.26
N GLY A 139 8.46 -5.01 -14.73
CA GLY A 139 8.52 -3.68 -15.31
C GLY A 139 9.95 -3.16 -15.42
N LEU A 140 10.73 -3.23 -14.34
CA LEU A 140 12.12 -2.79 -14.32
C LEU A 140 13.00 -3.72 -15.19
N TRP A 141 12.80 -5.03 -15.10
CA TRP A 141 13.55 -5.99 -15.91
C TRP A 141 13.41 -5.75 -17.41
N ILE A 142 12.18 -5.43 -17.89
CA ILE A 142 11.94 -5.06 -19.29
C ILE A 142 12.60 -3.70 -19.61
N ALA A 143 12.44 -2.72 -18.70
CA ALA A 143 12.96 -1.36 -18.91
C ALA A 143 14.48 -1.31 -19.10
N GLU A 144 15.22 -2.20 -18.45
CA GLU A 144 16.69 -2.26 -18.56
C GLU A 144 17.18 -3.06 -19.79
N ARG A 145 16.31 -3.86 -20.43
CA ARG A 145 16.68 -4.73 -21.56
C ARG A 145 16.11 -4.31 -22.90
N VAL A 146 15.06 -3.50 -22.90
CA VAL A 146 14.38 -3.07 -24.11
C VAL A 146 14.62 -1.57 -24.30
N ALA A 147 15.25 -1.20 -25.39
CA ALA A 147 15.60 0.19 -25.69
C ALA A 147 14.39 1.13 -25.86
N ASN A 148 13.23 0.59 -26.22
CA ASN A 148 12.02 1.38 -26.38
C ASN A 148 11.34 1.60 -25.02
N PRO A 149 11.27 2.85 -24.50
CA PRO A 149 10.73 3.17 -23.18
C PRO A 149 9.22 2.90 -23.06
N LEU A 150 8.51 2.77 -24.18
CA LEU A 150 7.06 2.49 -24.17
C LEU A 150 6.74 1.02 -23.82
N VAL A 151 7.68 0.09 -24.04
CA VAL A 151 7.41 -1.34 -23.94
C VAL A 151 7.06 -1.78 -22.50
N PRO A 152 7.79 -1.38 -21.44
CA PRO A 152 7.43 -1.76 -20.09
C PRO A 152 5.99 -1.34 -19.72
N GLY A 153 5.65 -0.07 -19.99
CA GLY A 153 4.31 0.47 -19.75
C GLY A 153 3.24 -0.25 -20.57
N ALA A 154 3.50 -0.53 -21.87
CA ALA A 154 2.56 -1.22 -22.74
C ALA A 154 2.28 -2.67 -22.29
N VAL A 155 3.32 -3.42 -21.91
CA VAL A 155 3.19 -4.78 -21.42
C VAL A 155 2.37 -4.84 -20.14
N LEU A 156 2.66 -3.95 -19.20
CA LEU A 156 1.94 -3.89 -17.92
C LEU A 156 0.50 -3.38 -18.10
N ALA A 157 0.26 -2.41 -18.99
CA ALA A 157 -1.08 -1.96 -19.34
C ALA A 157 -1.91 -3.11 -19.97
N ALA A 158 -1.32 -3.88 -20.89
CA ALA A 158 -1.96 -5.05 -21.46
C ALA A 158 -2.27 -6.11 -20.40
N ALA A 159 -1.35 -6.38 -19.46
CA ALA A 159 -1.60 -7.28 -18.35
C ALA A 159 -2.76 -6.82 -17.46
N CYS A 160 -2.87 -5.51 -17.19
CA CYS A 160 -4.00 -4.94 -16.46
C CYS A 160 -5.33 -5.08 -17.24
N ALA A 161 -5.31 -4.83 -18.54
CA ALA A 161 -6.49 -4.99 -19.39
C ALA A 161 -6.96 -6.45 -19.48
N LEU A 162 -6.03 -7.41 -19.56
CA LEU A 162 -6.31 -8.84 -19.56
C LEU A 162 -7.02 -9.30 -18.27
N CYS A 163 -6.80 -8.62 -17.14
CA CYS A 163 -7.53 -8.92 -15.91
C CYS A 163 -9.05 -8.73 -16.03
N CYS A 164 -9.52 -7.91 -16.98
CA CYS A 164 -10.94 -7.74 -17.25
C CYS A 164 -11.60 -9.02 -17.78
N LEU A 165 -10.85 -9.93 -18.41
CA LEU A 165 -11.37 -11.22 -18.87
C LEU A 165 -11.90 -12.07 -17.72
N GLY A 166 -11.34 -11.94 -16.52
CA GLY A 166 -11.85 -12.62 -15.33
C GLY A 166 -13.30 -12.29 -14.99
N LEU A 167 -13.79 -11.11 -15.39
CA LEU A 167 -15.18 -10.70 -15.15
C LEU A 167 -16.21 -11.51 -15.94
N VAL A 168 -15.80 -12.17 -17.00
CA VAL A 168 -16.69 -13.05 -17.80
C VAL A 168 -17.20 -14.21 -16.95
N PHE A 169 -16.36 -14.71 -16.04
CA PHE A 169 -16.68 -15.85 -15.17
C PHE A 169 -17.44 -15.49 -13.90
N ILE A 170 -17.58 -14.19 -13.59
CA ILE A 170 -18.25 -13.71 -12.38
C ILE A 170 -19.68 -13.31 -12.73
N ARG A 171 -20.67 -13.84 -12.01
CA ARG A 171 -22.05 -13.33 -12.10
C ARG A 171 -22.17 -12.06 -11.28
N GLU A 172 -22.67 -11.01 -11.89
CA GLU A 172 -22.93 -9.77 -11.16
C GLU A 172 -24.19 -9.95 -10.32
N PRO A 173 -24.13 -9.72 -9.01
CA PRO A 173 -25.33 -9.73 -8.17
C PRO A 173 -26.27 -8.61 -8.58
N ALA A 174 -27.56 -8.79 -8.29
CA ALA A 174 -28.58 -7.81 -8.61
C ALA A 174 -28.17 -6.41 -8.12
N PRO A 175 -28.46 -5.35 -8.90
CA PRO A 175 -28.19 -3.99 -8.49
C PRO A 175 -28.84 -3.72 -7.14
N MET A 176 -28.10 -3.11 -6.21
CA MET A 176 -28.73 -2.62 -4.98
C MET A 176 -29.78 -1.56 -5.33
N PRO A 177 -30.88 -1.45 -4.54
CA PRO A 177 -31.83 -0.37 -4.73
C PRO A 177 -31.10 0.97 -4.76
N ARG A 178 -31.28 1.75 -5.82
CA ARG A 178 -30.60 3.03 -6.04
C ARG A 178 -31.11 4.18 -5.16
N ASP A 179 -31.93 3.87 -4.14
CA ASP A 179 -32.58 4.86 -3.27
C ASP A 179 -31.63 5.47 -2.21
N ALA A 180 -30.38 5.02 -2.12
CA ALA A 180 -29.42 5.59 -1.20
C ALA A 180 -28.80 6.87 -1.82
N SER A 181 -29.23 8.04 -1.33
CA SER A 181 -28.58 9.31 -1.64
C SER A 181 -27.12 9.28 -1.20
N TYR A 182 -26.21 9.77 -2.06
CA TYR A 182 -24.78 9.98 -1.75
C TYR A 182 -24.57 10.59 -0.35
N VAL A 183 -25.31 11.68 -0.05
CA VAL A 183 -25.22 12.39 1.23
C VAL A 183 -25.61 11.49 2.41
N ARG A 184 -26.65 10.67 2.25
CA ARG A 184 -27.09 9.74 3.32
C ARG A 184 -26.04 8.67 3.58
N THR A 185 -25.46 8.08 2.53
CA THR A 185 -24.42 7.06 2.66
C THR A 185 -23.17 7.64 3.30
N LEU A 186 -22.70 8.81 2.84
CA LEU A 186 -21.53 9.48 3.43
C LEU A 186 -21.77 9.88 4.89
N LYS A 187 -22.97 10.41 5.22
CA LYS A 187 -23.33 10.73 6.61
C LYS A 187 -23.33 9.45 7.47
N GLY A 188 -23.79 8.32 6.95
CA GLY A 188 -23.72 7.02 7.63
C GLY A 188 -22.27 6.64 7.96
N VAL A 189 -21.36 6.68 6.99
CA VAL A 189 -19.93 6.37 7.18
C VAL A 189 -19.29 7.28 8.24
N LEU A 190 -19.56 8.59 8.19
CA LEU A 190 -19.03 9.55 9.17
C LEU A 190 -19.62 9.33 10.58
N THR A 191 -20.91 8.98 10.66
CA THR A 191 -21.56 8.64 11.93
C THR A 191 -20.95 7.37 12.53
N ASP A 192 -20.74 6.34 11.73
CA ASP A 192 -20.11 5.09 12.16
C ASP A 192 -18.69 5.32 12.66
N LEU A 193 -17.91 6.14 11.92
CA LEU A 193 -16.57 6.54 12.35
C LEU A 193 -16.59 7.25 13.71
N TRP A 194 -17.53 8.16 13.90
CA TRP A 194 -17.70 8.88 15.16
C TRP A 194 -18.06 7.96 16.33
N LEU A 195 -18.97 7.00 16.10
CA LEU A 195 -19.35 6.01 17.11
C LEU A 195 -18.17 5.11 17.49
N VAL A 196 -17.39 4.67 16.50
CA VAL A 196 -16.17 3.89 16.75
C VAL A 196 -15.15 4.73 17.53
N ALA A 197 -14.94 5.98 17.14
CA ALA A 197 -14.00 6.89 17.81
C ALA A 197 -14.33 7.13 19.29
N ARG A 198 -15.61 7.06 19.67
CA ARG A 198 -16.05 7.21 21.08
C ARG A 198 -15.76 5.97 21.94
N SER A 199 -15.65 4.80 21.34
CA SER A 199 -15.31 3.58 22.08
C SER A 199 -13.79 3.54 22.33
N ARG A 200 -13.37 3.00 23.48
CA ARG A 200 -11.94 2.87 23.80
C ARG A 200 -11.18 1.99 22.78
N PRO A 201 -11.64 0.79 22.42
CA PRO A 201 -10.96 -0.03 21.43
C PRO A 201 -10.94 0.63 20.05
N GLY A 202 -12.04 1.26 19.64
CA GLY A 202 -12.13 1.95 18.36
C GLY A 202 -11.23 3.20 18.28
N PHE A 203 -11.13 3.98 19.37
CA PHE A 203 -10.20 5.09 19.42
C PHE A 203 -8.73 4.64 19.29
N LEU A 204 -8.35 3.55 19.98
CA LEU A 204 -7.00 3.01 19.85
C LEU A 204 -6.72 2.46 18.45
N ALA A 205 -7.71 1.84 17.82
CA ALA A 205 -7.61 1.39 16.44
C ALA A 205 -7.50 2.57 15.45
N LEU A 206 -8.24 3.66 15.68
CA LEU A 206 -8.06 4.89 14.88
C LEU A 206 -6.68 5.49 15.11
N LEU A 207 -6.20 5.54 16.34
CA LEU A 207 -4.89 6.09 16.66
C LEU A 207 -3.78 5.39 15.89
N ILE A 208 -3.81 4.05 15.78
CA ILE A 208 -2.82 3.30 15.00
C ILE A 208 -2.90 3.56 13.50
N CYS A 209 -4.06 3.98 12.97
CA CYS A 209 -4.16 4.39 11.57
C CYS A 209 -3.41 5.69 11.26
N PHE A 210 -3.06 6.49 12.27
CA PHE A 210 -2.35 7.75 12.11
C PHE A 210 -0.91 7.68 12.61
N LEU A 211 -0.55 6.63 13.35
CA LEU A 211 0.80 6.44 13.88
C LEU A 211 1.64 5.56 12.94
N PRO A 212 2.89 5.93 12.61
CA PRO A 212 3.72 5.18 11.66
C PRO A 212 4.43 3.99 12.31
N ILE A 213 3.69 3.22 13.11
CA ILE A 213 4.21 2.01 13.75
C ILE A 213 4.31 0.91 12.70
N GLY A 214 5.52 0.56 12.27
CA GLY A 214 5.72 -0.45 11.24
C GLY A 214 5.07 -0.09 9.90
N SER A 215 5.09 1.20 9.53
CA SER A 215 4.45 1.72 8.31
C SER A 215 4.97 1.08 7.03
N GLY A 216 6.22 0.61 7.03
CA GLY A 216 6.87 0.08 5.84
C GLY A 216 7.24 1.14 4.79
N ALA A 217 7.16 2.43 5.13
CA ALA A 217 7.28 3.53 4.18
C ALA A 217 8.64 3.60 3.49
N ALA A 218 9.73 3.30 4.19
CA ALA A 218 11.08 3.28 3.61
C ALA A 218 11.17 2.35 2.38
N SER A 219 10.39 1.27 2.34
CA SER A 219 10.38 0.35 1.19
C SER A 219 9.95 1.01 -0.12
N ASN A 220 9.18 2.09 -0.07
CA ASN A 220 8.80 2.88 -1.25
C ASN A 220 10.01 3.55 -1.92
N LEU A 221 11.10 3.77 -1.18
CA LEU A 221 12.30 4.45 -1.66
C LEU A 221 13.49 3.51 -1.87
N PHE A 222 13.39 2.23 -1.52
CA PHE A 222 14.51 1.29 -1.67
C PHE A 222 15.04 1.24 -3.11
N SER A 223 14.16 1.26 -4.10
CA SER A 223 14.58 1.27 -5.50
C SER A 223 15.26 2.59 -5.89
N ALA A 224 14.80 3.71 -5.36
CA ALA A 224 15.39 5.02 -5.61
C ALA A 224 16.77 5.21 -4.92
N THR A 225 17.00 4.49 -3.83
CA THR A 225 18.26 4.55 -3.05
C THR A 225 19.22 3.39 -3.34
N ALA A 226 18.87 2.52 -4.29
CA ALA A 226 19.66 1.32 -4.62
C ALA A 226 21.10 1.65 -5.06
N GLY A 227 21.30 2.80 -5.73
CA GLY A 227 22.62 3.28 -6.13
C GLY A 227 23.57 3.49 -4.96
N ASP A 228 23.09 3.91 -3.79
CA ASP A 228 23.89 4.09 -2.57
C ASP A 228 24.44 2.76 -2.02
N TRP A 229 23.87 1.65 -2.44
CA TRP A 229 24.24 0.30 -2.09
C TRP A 229 24.99 -0.43 -3.21
N GLN A 230 25.24 0.23 -4.33
CA GLN A 230 25.80 -0.38 -5.54
C GLN A 230 24.95 -1.57 -6.04
N ALA A 231 23.66 -1.55 -5.78
CA ALA A 231 22.75 -2.61 -6.16
C ALA A 231 22.42 -2.51 -7.65
N SER A 232 22.53 -3.64 -8.35
CA SER A 232 22.20 -3.76 -9.76
C SER A 232 20.69 -3.65 -9.99
N ALA A 233 20.29 -3.27 -11.19
CA ALA A 233 18.87 -3.23 -11.56
C ALA A 233 18.20 -4.59 -11.42
N ASP A 234 18.93 -5.68 -11.68
CA ASP A 234 18.43 -7.05 -11.52
C ASP A 234 18.17 -7.40 -10.04
N ALA A 235 19.08 -7.00 -9.14
CA ALA A 235 18.86 -7.15 -7.71
C ALA A 235 17.66 -6.34 -7.23
N VAL A 236 17.52 -5.09 -7.68
CA VAL A 236 16.37 -4.23 -7.37
C VAL A 236 15.06 -4.85 -7.88
N ALA A 237 15.03 -5.30 -9.13
CA ALA A 237 13.85 -5.93 -9.73
C ALA A 237 13.44 -7.22 -9.00
N LEU A 238 14.41 -8.03 -8.61
CA LEU A 238 14.17 -9.26 -7.86
C LEU A 238 13.71 -8.98 -6.42
N VAL A 239 14.43 -8.14 -5.70
CA VAL A 239 14.24 -7.95 -4.25
C VAL A 239 13.02 -7.07 -3.93
N ASN A 240 12.84 -5.95 -4.65
CA ASN A 240 11.68 -5.07 -4.44
C ASN A 240 10.46 -5.46 -5.27
N GLY A 241 10.64 -6.34 -6.25
CA GLY A 241 9.58 -6.94 -7.03
C GLY A 241 9.07 -8.24 -6.38
N ILE A 242 9.30 -9.35 -7.06
CA ILE A 242 8.74 -10.67 -6.69
C ILE A 242 9.18 -11.10 -5.29
N GLY A 243 10.47 -10.97 -4.96
CA GLY A 243 11.05 -11.37 -3.67
C GLY A 243 10.45 -10.61 -2.49
N GLY A 244 10.30 -9.29 -2.63
CA GLY A 244 9.66 -8.46 -1.60
C GLY A 244 8.21 -8.84 -1.35
N GLY A 245 7.44 -9.06 -2.43
CA GLY A 245 6.06 -9.53 -2.32
C GLY A 245 5.95 -10.90 -1.61
N MET A 246 6.84 -11.85 -1.93
CA MET A 246 6.89 -13.16 -1.28
C MET A 246 7.28 -13.03 0.19
N ALA A 247 8.31 -12.24 0.50
CA ALA A 247 8.74 -12.00 1.88
C ALA A 247 7.62 -11.37 2.72
N ALA A 248 6.91 -10.37 2.19
CA ALA A 248 5.77 -9.75 2.86
C ALA A 248 4.63 -10.75 3.09
N ALA A 249 4.31 -11.59 2.11
CA ALA A 249 3.29 -12.62 2.25
C ALA A 249 3.63 -13.65 3.33
N LEU A 250 4.89 -14.12 3.37
CA LEU A 250 5.39 -15.01 4.44
C LEU A 250 5.32 -14.30 5.80
N GLY A 251 5.68 -13.01 5.85
CA GLY A 251 5.53 -12.18 7.05
C GLY A 251 4.08 -12.09 7.53
N CYS A 252 3.13 -11.88 6.62
CA CYS A 252 1.70 -11.86 6.97
C CYS A 252 1.23 -13.18 7.56
N ILE A 253 1.62 -14.32 6.97
CA ILE A 253 1.27 -15.66 7.47
C ILE A 253 1.86 -15.85 8.87
N ALA A 254 3.17 -15.64 9.03
CA ALA A 254 3.84 -15.78 10.33
C ALA A 254 3.26 -14.83 11.39
N GLY A 255 3.00 -13.58 11.01
CA GLY A 255 2.41 -12.56 11.87
C GLY A 255 1.02 -12.94 12.35
N GLY A 256 0.18 -13.49 11.48
CA GLY A 256 -1.14 -14.00 11.84
C GLY A 256 -1.07 -15.10 12.90
N TYR A 257 -0.24 -16.11 12.69
CA TYR A 257 -0.02 -17.19 13.67
C TYR A 257 0.49 -16.70 15.01
N LEU A 258 1.38 -15.72 15.03
CA LEU A 258 1.90 -15.15 16.27
C LEU A 258 0.87 -14.28 16.98
N CYS A 259 0.05 -13.51 16.24
CA CYS A 259 -1.04 -12.71 16.79
C CYS A 259 -2.11 -13.57 17.51
N ASP A 260 -2.32 -14.80 17.06
CA ASP A 260 -3.26 -15.72 17.72
C ASP A 260 -2.74 -16.24 19.08
N ARG A 261 -1.44 -16.10 19.36
CA ARG A 261 -0.76 -16.59 20.57
C ARG A 261 -0.40 -15.50 21.58
N MET A 262 -0.59 -14.24 21.22
CA MET A 262 -0.25 -13.10 22.07
C MET A 262 -1.30 -11.99 21.93
N ASP A 263 -1.29 -11.01 22.84
CA ASP A 263 -2.15 -9.84 22.72
C ASP A 263 -1.85 -9.09 21.42
N ARG A 264 -2.88 -8.85 20.62
CA ARG A 264 -2.77 -8.28 19.25
C ARG A 264 -2.11 -6.91 19.22
N LYS A 265 -2.41 -6.07 20.22
CA LYS A 265 -1.79 -4.74 20.36
C LYS A 265 -0.31 -4.86 20.68
N THR A 266 0.01 -5.84 21.57
CA THR A 266 1.41 -6.17 21.90
C THR A 266 2.15 -6.67 20.65
N ALA A 267 1.56 -7.57 19.87
CA ALA A 267 2.14 -8.02 18.60
C ALA A 267 2.44 -6.83 17.68
N TYR A 268 1.47 -5.92 17.52
CA TYR A 268 1.58 -4.77 16.62
C TYR A 268 2.76 -3.86 16.99
N TYR A 269 2.87 -3.41 18.24
CA TYR A 269 3.99 -2.53 18.61
C TYR A 269 5.35 -3.27 18.66
N VAL A 270 5.38 -4.56 19.01
CA VAL A 270 6.60 -5.36 18.96
C VAL A 270 7.10 -5.47 17.53
N TYR A 271 6.25 -5.75 16.56
CA TYR A 271 6.68 -5.81 15.15
C TYR A 271 7.12 -4.43 14.64
N GLY A 272 6.49 -3.34 15.09
CA GLY A 272 6.95 -1.99 14.83
C GLY A 272 8.37 -1.73 15.37
N ILE A 273 8.66 -2.17 16.61
CA ILE A 273 10.01 -2.08 17.19
C ILE A 273 11.01 -2.93 16.39
N VAL A 274 10.66 -4.16 16.03
CA VAL A 274 11.52 -5.03 15.21
C VAL A 274 11.80 -4.38 13.85
N GLY A 275 10.80 -3.74 13.23
CA GLY A 275 10.98 -2.98 12.00
C GLY A 275 11.95 -1.80 12.16
N ALA A 276 11.80 -1.03 13.23
CA ALA A 276 12.73 0.05 13.56
C ALA A 276 14.18 -0.44 13.79
N LEU A 277 14.34 -1.55 14.50
CA LEU A 277 15.66 -2.18 14.71
C LEU A 277 16.25 -2.68 13.38
N CYS A 278 15.43 -3.25 12.50
CA CYS A 278 15.86 -3.65 11.15
C CYS A 278 16.35 -2.43 10.34
N ALA A 279 15.64 -1.31 10.38
CA ALA A 279 16.04 -0.08 9.69
C ALA A 279 17.37 0.47 10.25
N ILE A 280 17.56 0.48 11.58
CA ILE A 280 18.82 0.89 12.22
C ILE A 280 19.96 -0.06 11.81
N ALA A 281 19.74 -1.37 11.85
CA ALA A 281 20.73 -2.36 11.44
C ALA A 281 21.11 -2.20 9.96
N MET A 282 20.11 -1.96 9.09
CA MET A 282 20.35 -1.65 7.68
C MET A 282 21.15 -0.35 7.52
N ALA A 283 20.88 0.69 8.33
CA ALA A 283 21.63 1.95 8.28
C ALA A 283 23.12 1.75 8.60
N ALA A 284 23.44 0.84 9.51
CA ALA A 284 24.80 0.50 9.93
C ALA A 284 25.49 -0.54 9.04
N ALA A 285 24.77 -1.20 8.13
CA ALA A 285 25.32 -2.27 7.30
C ALA A 285 26.25 -1.73 6.20
N PRO A 286 27.22 -2.56 5.74
CA PRO A 286 28.10 -2.19 4.63
C PRO A 286 27.26 -1.94 3.35
N ARG A 287 27.67 -0.93 2.57
CA ARG A 287 26.98 -0.51 1.34
C ARG A 287 27.29 -1.46 0.18
N THR A 288 26.71 -2.64 0.21
CA THR A 288 26.87 -3.68 -0.81
C THR A 288 25.52 -4.19 -1.29
N GLU A 289 25.46 -4.71 -2.51
CA GLU A 289 24.28 -5.32 -3.09
C GLU A 289 23.72 -6.48 -2.23
N LEU A 290 24.60 -7.28 -1.62
CA LEU A 290 24.18 -8.37 -0.74
C LEU A 290 23.47 -7.86 0.52
N ALA A 291 24.04 -6.84 1.18
CA ALA A 291 23.41 -6.23 2.34
C ALA A 291 22.08 -5.57 1.98
N TYR A 292 22.02 -4.84 0.86
CA TYR A 292 20.78 -4.29 0.30
C TYR A 292 19.71 -5.37 0.17
N SER A 293 20.04 -6.44 -0.55
CA SER A 293 19.11 -7.53 -0.84
C SER A 293 18.59 -8.21 0.42
N ALA A 294 19.50 -8.52 1.35
CA ALA A 294 19.15 -9.19 2.60
C ALA A 294 18.24 -8.30 3.48
N PHE A 295 18.62 -7.04 3.69
CA PHE A 295 17.85 -6.13 4.53
C PHE A 295 16.53 -5.70 3.90
N CYS A 296 16.44 -5.51 2.59
CA CYS A 296 15.17 -5.22 1.93
C CYS A 296 14.20 -6.39 2.09
N LEU A 297 14.61 -7.64 1.86
CA LEU A 297 13.76 -8.82 2.05
C LEU A 297 13.33 -8.98 3.51
N LEU A 298 14.24 -8.76 4.45
CA LEU A 298 13.92 -8.79 5.89
C LEU A 298 12.92 -7.70 6.26
N TYR A 299 13.12 -6.49 5.76
CA TYR A 299 12.21 -5.37 5.98
C TYR A 299 10.81 -5.64 5.43
N TRP A 300 10.70 -6.21 4.21
CA TRP A 300 9.43 -6.63 3.63
C TRP A 300 8.74 -7.71 4.46
N PHE A 301 9.50 -8.69 4.97
CA PHE A 301 8.96 -9.71 5.86
C PHE A 301 8.40 -9.11 7.16
N ILE A 302 9.15 -8.21 7.80
CA ILE A 302 8.72 -7.54 9.03
C ILE A 302 7.50 -6.64 8.77
N SER A 303 7.45 -5.95 7.63
CA SER A 303 6.28 -5.17 7.23
C SER A 303 5.04 -6.06 7.08
N GLY A 304 5.19 -7.28 6.58
CA GLY A 304 4.14 -8.27 6.54
C GLY A 304 3.64 -8.67 7.94
N LEU A 305 4.54 -8.89 8.90
CA LEU A 305 4.17 -9.14 10.31
C LEU A 305 3.33 -7.97 10.87
N ALA A 306 3.79 -6.73 10.67
CA ALA A 306 3.11 -5.53 11.17
C ALA A 306 1.73 -5.35 10.52
N TYR A 307 1.58 -5.63 9.22
CA TYR A 307 0.32 -5.57 8.50
C TYR A 307 -0.70 -6.59 9.02
N ALA A 308 -0.26 -7.82 9.30
CA ALA A 308 -1.13 -8.84 9.91
C ALA A 308 -1.62 -8.42 11.29
N ALA A 309 -0.72 -7.89 12.14
CA ALA A 309 -1.08 -7.41 13.47
C ALA A 309 -2.01 -6.19 13.43
N PHE A 310 -1.77 -5.23 12.53
CA PHE A 310 -2.67 -4.11 12.28
C PHE A 310 -4.09 -4.60 11.97
N SER A 311 -4.21 -5.51 11.00
CA SER A 311 -5.50 -6.08 10.60
C SER A 311 -6.21 -6.76 11.76
N ALA A 312 -5.47 -7.51 12.59
CA ALA A 312 -6.03 -8.19 13.77
C ALA A 312 -6.53 -7.21 14.83
N VAL A 313 -5.79 -6.12 15.10
CA VAL A 313 -6.22 -5.07 16.06
C VAL A 313 -7.46 -4.33 15.55
N VAL A 314 -7.52 -4.01 14.28
CA VAL A 314 -8.67 -3.34 13.67
C VAL A 314 -9.91 -4.22 13.73
N LEU A 315 -9.80 -5.49 13.33
CA LEU A 315 -10.92 -6.45 13.40
C LEU A 315 -11.47 -6.64 14.82
N GLU A 316 -10.59 -6.67 15.82
CA GLU A 316 -11.01 -6.71 17.22
C GLU A 316 -11.79 -5.45 17.63
N ALA A 317 -11.36 -4.29 17.17
CA ALA A 317 -11.94 -3.00 17.55
C ALA A 317 -13.31 -2.72 16.92
N ILE A 318 -13.55 -3.18 15.68
CA ILE A 318 -14.79 -2.88 14.95
C ILE A 318 -15.97 -3.80 15.34
N GLY A 319 -15.70 -4.95 15.96
CA GLY A 319 -16.73 -5.91 16.38
C GLY A 319 -17.51 -6.54 15.21
N LEU A 320 -18.63 -7.21 15.52
CA LEU A 320 -19.39 -8.01 14.55
C LEU A 320 -20.35 -7.21 13.65
N GLY A 321 -20.68 -5.95 13.96
CA GLY A 321 -21.65 -5.16 13.21
C GLY A 321 -21.02 -4.33 12.10
N ALA A 322 -21.51 -4.39 10.84
CA ALA A 322 -21.02 -3.63 9.66
C ALA A 322 -19.51 -3.71 9.46
N ALA A 323 -18.93 -4.87 9.77
CA ALA A 323 -17.48 -5.07 9.86
C ALA A 323 -16.74 -4.72 8.56
N ALA A 324 -17.30 -5.05 7.40
CA ALA A 324 -16.64 -4.81 6.11
C ALA A 324 -16.44 -3.30 5.81
N THR A 325 -17.48 -2.47 6.02
CA THR A 325 -17.42 -1.02 5.78
C THR A 325 -16.44 -0.35 6.75
N LYS A 326 -16.52 -0.71 8.03
CA LYS A 326 -15.61 -0.18 9.05
C LYS A 326 -14.17 -0.58 8.77
N TYR A 327 -13.91 -1.86 8.44
CA TYR A 327 -12.56 -2.32 8.08
C TYR A 327 -12.00 -1.57 6.87
N SER A 328 -12.80 -1.41 5.80
CA SER A 328 -12.39 -0.66 4.61
C SER A 328 -12.02 0.79 4.94
N LEU A 329 -12.75 1.44 5.85
CA LEU A 329 -12.42 2.79 6.32
C LEU A 329 -11.08 2.83 7.06
N PHE A 330 -10.85 1.92 8.02
CA PHE A 330 -9.57 1.83 8.74
C PHE A 330 -8.40 1.51 7.80
N ALA A 331 -8.59 0.58 6.88
CA ALA A 331 -7.61 0.23 5.86
C ALA A 331 -7.29 1.42 4.93
N SER A 332 -8.27 2.30 4.67
CA SER A 332 -8.03 3.54 3.91
C SER A 332 -7.17 4.52 4.71
N LEU A 333 -7.54 4.78 5.97
CA LEU A 333 -6.83 5.72 6.83
C LEU A 333 -5.40 5.27 7.14
N SER A 334 -5.14 3.95 7.19
CA SER A 334 -3.79 3.41 7.42
C SER A 334 -2.78 3.71 6.31
N ASN A 335 -3.23 4.19 5.14
CA ASN A 335 -2.33 4.70 4.12
C ASN A 335 -1.73 6.08 4.49
N MET A 336 -2.34 6.82 5.43
CA MET A 336 -1.86 8.13 5.83
C MET A 336 -0.42 8.10 6.41
N PRO A 337 -0.09 7.22 7.39
CA PRO A 337 1.28 7.13 7.87
C PRO A 337 2.28 6.70 6.78
N ILE A 338 1.89 5.82 5.85
CA ILE A 338 2.75 5.46 4.73
C ILE A 338 3.04 6.69 3.86
N GLN A 339 2.00 7.48 3.56
CA GLN A 339 2.12 8.69 2.74
C GLN A 339 3.06 9.72 3.36
N TYR A 340 2.83 10.16 4.61
CA TYR A 340 3.65 11.20 5.19
C TYR A 340 5.05 10.70 5.58
N MET A 341 5.21 9.42 5.96
CA MET A 341 6.53 8.86 6.22
C MET A 341 7.36 8.75 4.95
N THR A 342 6.78 8.38 3.81
CA THR A 342 7.49 8.43 2.53
C THR A 342 8.06 9.83 2.25
N LEU A 343 7.32 10.90 2.58
CA LEU A 343 7.82 12.28 2.46
C LEU A 343 8.96 12.57 3.46
N VAL A 344 8.80 12.14 4.72
CA VAL A 344 9.83 12.30 5.77
C VAL A 344 11.11 11.57 5.36
N ASP A 345 10.99 10.35 4.85
CA ASP A 345 12.12 9.54 4.39
C ASP A 345 12.85 10.18 3.22
N GLY A 346 12.12 10.69 2.24
CA GLY A 346 12.70 11.41 1.09
C GLY A 346 13.43 12.69 1.53
N TRP A 347 12.84 13.45 2.47
CA TRP A 347 13.47 14.63 3.05
C TRP A 347 14.72 14.26 3.86
N ALA A 348 14.64 13.23 4.70
CA ALA A 348 15.75 12.75 5.51
C ALA A 348 16.91 12.22 4.64
N HIS A 349 16.58 11.51 3.55
CA HIS A 349 17.57 11.07 2.58
C HIS A 349 18.32 12.27 1.96
N THR A 350 17.61 13.31 1.56
CA THR A 350 18.23 14.51 0.95
C THR A 350 19.16 15.23 1.92
N ARG A 351 18.88 15.18 3.22
CA ARG A 351 19.65 15.86 4.27
C ARG A 351 20.82 15.02 4.80
N TRP A 352 20.62 13.72 4.95
CA TRP A 352 21.53 12.84 5.70
C TRP A 352 21.84 11.54 4.97
N GLY A 353 21.46 11.42 3.69
CA GLY A 353 21.64 10.21 2.89
C GLY A 353 20.80 9.04 3.37
N THR A 354 21.05 7.86 2.80
CA THR A 354 20.29 6.61 3.09
C THR A 354 20.35 6.21 4.56
N GLY A 355 21.49 6.38 5.22
CA GLY A 355 21.62 6.09 6.65
C GLY A 355 20.70 6.97 7.48
N GLY A 356 20.65 8.28 7.20
CA GLY A 356 19.77 9.22 7.88
C GLY A 356 18.30 8.95 7.63
N MET A 357 17.92 8.55 6.41
CA MET A 357 16.56 8.13 6.07
C MET A 357 16.11 6.96 6.96
N LEU A 358 16.90 5.89 7.01
CA LEU A 358 16.58 4.68 7.79
C LEU A 358 16.53 4.95 9.30
N VAL A 359 17.41 5.81 9.81
CA VAL A 359 17.36 6.23 11.22
C VAL A 359 16.15 7.10 11.50
N ALA A 360 15.76 8.01 10.60
CA ALA A 360 14.56 8.83 10.75
C ALA A 360 13.29 7.96 10.78
N GLU A 361 13.14 7.02 9.84
CA GLU A 361 12.05 6.02 9.83
C GLU A 361 11.98 5.30 11.19
N ALA A 362 13.11 4.80 11.69
CA ALA A 362 13.16 4.09 12.96
C ALA A 362 12.78 4.94 14.16
N LEU A 363 13.33 6.16 14.27
CA LEU A 363 13.08 7.04 15.40
C LEU A 363 11.62 7.52 15.45
N VAL A 364 11.04 7.88 14.30
CA VAL A 364 9.64 8.29 14.23
C VAL A 364 8.73 7.10 14.54
N GLY A 365 9.03 5.90 14.05
CA GLY A 365 8.30 4.68 14.38
C GLY A 365 8.37 4.34 15.87
N LEU A 366 9.53 4.43 16.51
CA LEU A 366 9.70 4.21 17.96
C LEU A 366 8.97 5.28 18.79
N ALA A 367 9.04 6.55 18.39
CA ALA A 367 8.28 7.62 19.04
C ALA A 367 6.77 7.35 18.96
N ALA A 368 6.28 6.88 17.82
CA ALA A 368 4.89 6.49 17.66
C ALA A 368 4.49 5.32 18.58
N VAL A 369 5.36 4.34 18.79
CA VAL A 369 5.13 3.27 19.77
C VAL A 369 5.00 3.85 21.18
N LEU A 370 5.88 4.77 21.58
CA LEU A 370 5.81 5.41 22.89
C LEU A 370 4.51 6.20 23.09
N VAL A 371 4.08 6.95 22.07
CA VAL A 371 2.80 7.67 22.07
C VAL A 371 1.64 6.70 22.25
N PHE A 372 1.62 5.61 21.46
CA PHE A 372 0.57 4.59 21.55
C PHE A 372 0.49 3.96 22.94
N LEU A 373 1.63 3.56 23.52
CA LEU A 373 1.70 2.98 24.85
C LEU A 373 1.23 3.97 25.93
N GLY A 374 1.69 5.22 25.87
CA GLY A 374 1.27 6.29 26.80
C GLY A 374 -0.24 6.51 26.80
N VAL A 375 -0.84 6.64 25.61
CA VAL A 375 -2.29 6.80 25.45
C VAL A 375 -3.06 5.54 25.89
N SER A 376 -2.55 4.36 25.57
CA SER A 376 -3.17 3.09 25.97
C SER A 376 -3.20 2.92 27.49
N MET A 377 -2.12 3.33 28.19
CA MET A 377 -2.03 3.27 29.65
C MET A 377 -2.89 4.33 30.34
N SER A 378 -2.91 5.56 29.85
CA SER A 378 -3.73 6.63 30.44
C SER A 378 -5.21 6.31 30.38
N ARG A 379 -5.69 5.71 29.30
CA ARG A 379 -7.07 5.26 29.16
C ARG A 379 -7.41 3.97 29.91
N ARG A 380 -6.43 3.27 30.51
CA ARG A 380 -6.69 2.19 31.48
C ARG A 380 -7.09 2.71 32.85
N LYS A 381 -6.64 3.91 33.19
CA LYS A 381 -6.85 4.53 34.51
C LYS A 381 -8.09 5.43 34.59
N ALA A 382 -8.70 5.77 33.45
CA ALA A 382 -9.96 6.51 33.45
C ALA A 382 -11.13 5.55 33.78
N PRO A 383 -11.98 5.86 34.79
CA PRO A 383 -13.10 5.01 35.22
C PRO A 383 -14.17 4.87 34.13
#